data_16f8fea4bc4dbf0a32e94ba7e6301c27
#
_entry.id   16f8fea4bc4dbf0a32e94ba7e6301c27
#
_cell.length_a   1.000
_cell.length_b   1.000
_cell.length_c   1.000
_cell.angle_alpha   90.00
_cell.angle_beta   90.00
_cell.angle_gamma   90.00
#
_symmetry.space_group_name_H-M   'P 1'
#
loop_
_entity.id
_entity.type
_entity.pdbx_description
1 polymer ?
#
loop_
_entity_poly.entity_id
_entity_poly.type
_entity_poly.pdbx_seq_one_letter_code
_entity_poly.pdbx_strand_id
1 'polypeptide(L)'
;MKLNELSPAQGSAKDSYRRGRGPGSGNGKTAGKGHKGQNARSGGGVRPGFEGGQLPLYRKLPKRGFKNRFATNYAIVNVAALNKFEDGAVVDLEALLAAKIVRKGLDGLKVLGTGELTKKLTVKATVFSATAKEKIEAAGGKIEEV
;
A
#
# COMPACT_ATOMS: atom_id res chain seq x y z
N MET A 1 9.89 -20.49 -25.34
CA MET A 1 10.35 -20.76 -23.98
C MET A 1 10.48 -22.26 -23.80
N LYS A 2 11.65 -22.78 -23.48
CA LYS A 2 11.89 -24.21 -23.25
C LYS A 2 11.75 -24.51 -21.76
N LEU A 3 11.39 -25.75 -21.40
CA LEU A 3 11.22 -26.15 -19.99
C LEU A 3 12.47 -25.94 -19.13
N ASN A 4 13.64 -26.07 -19.70
CA ASN A 4 14.93 -25.84 -19.00
C ASN A 4 15.27 -24.35 -18.81
N GLU A 5 14.53 -23.44 -19.43
CA GLU A 5 14.68 -21.99 -19.27
C GLU A 5 13.79 -21.43 -18.16
N LEU A 6 12.86 -22.25 -17.64
CA LEU A 6 11.98 -21.84 -16.55
C LEU A 6 12.75 -21.71 -15.24
N SER A 7 12.78 -20.53 -14.68
CA SER A 7 13.34 -20.25 -13.38
C SER A 7 12.36 -19.39 -12.56
N PRO A 8 12.35 -19.54 -11.22
CA PRO A 8 11.55 -18.68 -10.38
C PRO A 8 12.02 -17.24 -10.48
N ALA A 9 11.15 -16.28 -10.22
CA ALA A 9 11.50 -14.87 -10.19
C ALA A 9 12.66 -14.64 -9.19
N GLN A 10 13.57 -13.74 -9.51
CA GLN A 10 14.73 -13.45 -8.67
C GLN A 10 14.32 -13.07 -7.24
N GLY A 11 14.88 -13.74 -6.24
CA GLY A 11 14.57 -13.55 -4.83
C GLY A 11 13.30 -14.27 -4.33
N SER A 12 12.53 -14.96 -5.18
CA SER A 12 11.36 -15.75 -4.75
C SER A 12 11.74 -17.09 -4.13
N ALA A 13 12.84 -17.68 -4.54
CA ALA A 13 13.39 -18.89 -3.94
C ALA A 13 14.57 -18.51 -3.03
N LYS A 14 14.55 -19.00 -1.79
CA LYS A 14 15.63 -18.82 -0.81
C LYS A 14 16.13 -20.17 -0.38
N ASP A 15 17.43 -20.28 -0.18
CA ASP A 15 18.03 -21.50 0.37
C ASP A 15 17.49 -21.83 1.76
N SER A 16 17.25 -23.10 1.99
CA SER A 16 16.74 -23.61 3.27
C SER A 16 17.78 -23.40 4.37
N TYR A 17 17.49 -22.52 5.31
CA TYR A 17 18.34 -22.25 6.46
C TYR A 17 18.03 -23.19 7.64
N ARG A 18 18.78 -24.27 7.77
CA ARG A 18 18.57 -25.31 8.80
C ARG A 18 19.49 -25.07 9.99
N ARG A 19 18.92 -25.08 11.21
CA ARG A 19 19.65 -24.87 12.47
C ARG A 19 19.80 -26.17 13.24
N GLY A 20 20.84 -26.25 14.07
CA GLY A 20 21.06 -27.42 14.94
C GLY A 20 21.37 -28.71 14.18
N ARG A 21 22.10 -28.64 13.05
CA ARG A 21 22.46 -29.81 12.21
C ARG A 21 23.98 -29.96 12.05
N GLY A 22 24.69 -29.85 13.15
CA GLY A 22 26.15 -30.01 13.19
C GLY A 22 26.92 -28.71 13.02
N PRO A 23 28.27 -28.74 13.20
CA PRO A 23 29.10 -27.52 13.22
C PRO A 23 29.38 -26.94 11.84
N GLY A 24 29.21 -27.69 10.75
CA GLY A 24 29.62 -27.27 9.40
C GLY A 24 28.97 -25.97 8.91
N SER A 25 27.70 -25.70 9.27
CA SER A 25 27.01 -24.48 8.91
C SER A 25 27.25 -23.31 9.87
N GLY A 26 28.01 -23.51 10.96
CA GLY A 26 28.16 -22.54 12.05
C GLY A 26 26.95 -22.43 12.99
N ASN A 27 25.84 -23.08 12.68
CA ASN A 27 24.61 -23.04 13.46
C ASN A 27 24.31 -24.33 14.22
N GLY A 28 25.32 -25.11 14.53
CA GLY A 28 25.20 -26.44 15.20
C GLY A 28 24.82 -26.32 16.66
N LYS A 29 25.79 -25.95 17.51
CA LYS A 29 25.71 -26.00 18.97
C LYS A 29 24.58 -25.13 19.54
N THR A 30 24.52 -23.90 19.23
CA THR A 30 23.55 -22.92 19.79
C THR A 30 22.42 -22.56 18.84
N ALA A 31 22.42 -23.10 17.63
CA ALA A 31 21.39 -22.86 16.60
C ALA A 31 21.17 -21.36 16.28
N GLY A 32 22.19 -20.53 16.43
CA GLY A 32 22.11 -19.08 16.22
C GLY A 32 21.46 -18.30 17.37
N LYS A 33 21.14 -18.94 18.51
CA LYS A 33 20.50 -18.27 19.66
C LYS A 33 21.50 -17.74 20.70
N GLY A 34 22.79 -18.04 20.54
CA GLY A 34 23.79 -17.70 21.53
C GLY A 34 23.76 -18.64 22.75
N HIS A 35 24.42 -18.27 23.84
CA HIS A 35 24.53 -19.13 25.00
C HIS A 35 23.31 -18.95 25.92
N LYS A 36 23.40 -18.11 26.93
CA LYS A 36 22.37 -17.88 27.96
C LYS A 36 21.51 -16.67 27.58
N GLY A 37 20.38 -16.50 28.20
CA GLY A 37 19.49 -15.34 28.07
C GLY A 37 18.04 -15.72 27.76
N GLN A 38 17.16 -14.78 27.96
CA GLN A 38 15.73 -14.95 27.78
C GLN A 38 15.36 -15.36 26.34
N ASN A 39 16.00 -14.75 25.35
CA ASN A 39 15.73 -15.02 23.93
C ASN A 39 16.27 -16.36 23.43
N ALA A 40 17.16 -17.01 24.20
CA ALA A 40 17.74 -18.31 23.84
C ALA A 40 16.84 -19.49 24.20
N ARG A 41 15.81 -19.31 25.01
CA ARG A 41 14.92 -20.36 25.49
C ARG A 41 13.79 -20.65 24.48
N SER A 42 13.15 -21.80 24.66
CA SER A 42 11.93 -22.14 23.93
C SER A 42 10.82 -21.16 24.34
N GLY A 43 10.14 -20.56 23.36
CA GLY A 43 9.15 -19.51 23.62
C GLY A 43 9.72 -18.21 24.19
N GLY A 44 11.06 -18.07 24.27
CA GLY A 44 11.72 -16.87 24.79
C GLY A 44 11.48 -15.64 23.90
N GLY A 45 11.53 -14.50 24.55
CA GLY A 45 11.33 -13.20 23.93
C GLY A 45 10.49 -12.29 24.79
N VAL A 46 10.48 -11.02 24.44
CA VAL A 46 9.61 -10.02 25.06
C VAL A 46 8.63 -9.49 24.02
N ARG A 47 7.47 -9.04 24.45
CA ARG A 47 6.46 -8.43 23.59
C ARG A 47 7.04 -7.19 22.87
N PRO A 48 6.61 -6.89 21.64
CA PRO A 48 6.99 -5.66 20.96
C PRO A 48 6.73 -4.43 21.82
N GLY A 49 7.68 -3.48 21.86
CA GLY A 49 7.58 -2.26 22.66
C GLY A 49 7.80 -2.43 24.16
N PHE A 50 8.29 -3.59 24.62
CA PHE A 50 8.69 -3.75 26.02
C PHE A 50 10.09 -3.14 26.24
N GLU A 51 10.22 -2.31 27.28
CA GLU A 51 11.42 -1.54 27.59
C GLU A 51 12.00 -1.92 28.96
N GLY A 52 12.13 -3.22 29.24
CA GLY A 52 12.80 -3.74 30.44
C GLY A 52 12.16 -3.37 31.78
N GLY A 53 10.87 -3.03 31.80
CA GLY A 53 10.16 -2.58 32.99
C GLY A 53 10.00 -1.07 33.08
N GLN A 54 10.76 -0.29 32.30
CA GLN A 54 10.50 1.14 32.11
C GLN A 54 9.17 1.36 31.43
N LEU A 55 8.46 2.45 31.75
CA LEU A 55 7.21 2.82 31.08
C LEU A 55 7.48 3.06 29.58
N PRO A 56 6.88 2.26 28.69
CA PRO A 56 7.14 2.35 27.25
C PRO A 56 6.80 3.73 26.67
N LEU A 57 7.55 4.16 25.67
CA LEU A 57 7.42 5.47 25.03
C LEU A 57 5.97 5.78 24.61
N TYR A 58 5.29 4.79 23.98
CA TYR A 58 3.89 4.97 23.53
C TYR A 58 2.91 5.26 24.69
N ARG A 59 3.25 4.91 25.95
CA ARG A 59 2.46 5.23 27.14
C ARG A 59 2.86 6.54 27.78
N LYS A 60 4.08 7.04 27.52
CA LYS A 60 4.55 8.35 28.00
C LYS A 60 3.96 9.50 27.17
N LEU A 61 3.71 9.26 25.88
CA LEU A 61 3.17 10.28 25.00
C LEU A 61 1.71 10.60 25.37
N PRO A 62 1.35 11.88 25.54
CA PRO A 62 -0.03 12.28 25.78
C PRO A 62 -0.93 11.91 24.61
N LYS A 63 -2.14 11.50 24.88
CA LYS A 63 -3.17 11.36 23.86
C LYS A 63 -3.55 12.73 23.33
N ARG A 64 -3.69 12.87 22.03
CA ARG A 64 -4.09 14.14 21.40
C ARG A 64 -5.06 13.89 20.24
N GLY A 65 -5.84 14.93 19.96
CA GLY A 65 -6.80 14.93 18.85
C GLY A 65 -8.06 14.13 19.13
N PHE A 66 -8.95 14.20 18.20
CA PHE A 66 -10.21 13.46 18.18
C PHE A 66 -10.53 13.01 16.74
N LYS A 67 -11.39 12.04 16.61
CA LYS A 67 -11.90 11.59 15.31
C LYS A 67 -13.23 12.28 15.04
N ASN A 68 -13.30 13.10 13.99
CA ASN A 68 -14.55 13.70 13.55
C ASN A 68 -15.50 12.61 13.05
N ARG A 69 -16.72 12.54 13.65
CA ARG A 69 -17.76 11.58 13.24
C ARG A 69 -18.36 11.89 11.88
N PHE A 70 -18.34 13.15 11.49
CA PHE A 70 -18.93 13.67 10.26
C PHE A 70 -17.90 13.95 9.19
N ALA A 71 -16.73 13.30 9.28
CA ALA A 71 -15.71 13.43 8.25
C ALA A 71 -16.17 12.77 6.96
N THR A 72 -16.20 13.52 5.86
CA THR A 72 -16.45 12.99 4.52
C THR A 72 -15.18 12.36 3.98
N ASN A 73 -15.25 11.10 3.61
CA ASN A 73 -14.13 10.33 3.08
C ASN A 73 -14.38 10.03 1.61
N TYR A 74 -13.61 10.64 0.73
CA TYR A 74 -13.70 10.40 -0.71
C TYR A 74 -12.75 9.29 -1.17
N ALA A 75 -13.19 8.53 -2.16
CA ALA A 75 -12.30 7.69 -2.95
C ALA A 75 -11.42 8.60 -3.81
N ILE A 76 -10.11 8.49 -3.65
CA ILE A 76 -9.15 9.39 -4.33
C ILE A 76 -8.59 8.70 -5.56
N VAL A 77 -8.59 9.41 -6.69
CA VAL A 77 -7.98 8.98 -7.95
C VAL A 77 -7.11 10.11 -8.51
N ASN A 78 -5.93 9.78 -9.00
CA ASN A 78 -5.05 10.71 -9.67
C ASN A 78 -5.29 10.68 -11.19
N VAL A 79 -5.08 11.82 -11.84
CA VAL A 79 -5.23 11.98 -13.30
C VAL A 79 -4.42 10.95 -14.09
N ALA A 80 -3.19 10.62 -13.64
CA ALA A 80 -2.37 9.59 -14.27
C ALA A 80 -3.04 8.22 -14.36
N ALA A 81 -3.86 7.86 -13.37
CA ALA A 81 -4.54 6.57 -13.34
C ALA A 81 -5.67 6.47 -14.38
N LEU A 82 -6.19 7.60 -14.83
CA LEU A 82 -7.24 7.69 -15.83
C LEU A 82 -6.75 7.31 -17.25
N ASN A 83 -5.45 7.36 -17.50
CA ASN A 83 -4.86 6.91 -18.77
C ASN A 83 -5.08 5.41 -19.08
N LYS A 84 -5.57 4.64 -18.12
CA LYS A 84 -5.94 3.24 -18.34
C LYS A 84 -7.21 3.06 -19.17
N PHE A 85 -8.06 4.08 -19.24
CA PHE A 85 -9.29 4.04 -20.02
C PHE A 85 -9.01 4.37 -21.48
N GLU A 86 -9.95 4.00 -22.35
CA GLU A 86 -9.89 4.32 -23.76
C GLU A 86 -10.24 5.77 -24.02
N ASP A 87 -9.75 6.32 -25.11
CA ASP A 87 -10.04 7.71 -25.51
C ASP A 87 -11.54 7.90 -25.79
N GLY A 88 -12.12 8.96 -25.27
CA GLY A 88 -13.55 9.24 -25.35
C GLY A 88 -14.43 8.52 -24.31
N ALA A 89 -13.89 7.69 -23.45
CA ALA A 89 -14.65 6.96 -22.44
C ALA A 89 -15.24 7.90 -21.37
N VAL A 90 -16.41 7.50 -20.83
CA VAL A 90 -17.00 8.11 -19.64
C VAL A 90 -16.47 7.36 -18.41
N VAL A 91 -15.81 8.10 -17.53
CA VAL A 91 -15.19 7.56 -16.31
C VAL A 91 -16.01 8.02 -15.11
N ASP A 92 -16.78 7.12 -14.57
CA ASP A 92 -17.55 7.27 -13.33
C ASP A 92 -16.96 6.40 -12.19
N LEU A 93 -17.57 6.45 -11.03
CA LEU A 93 -17.15 5.64 -9.88
C LEU A 93 -17.25 4.13 -10.19
N GLU A 94 -18.28 3.70 -10.92
CA GLU A 94 -18.49 2.29 -11.24
C GLU A 94 -17.42 1.77 -12.20
N ALA A 95 -17.07 2.55 -13.23
CA ALA A 95 -15.98 2.21 -14.16
C ALA A 95 -14.64 2.09 -13.42
N LEU A 96 -14.37 2.96 -12.45
CA LEU A 96 -13.14 2.90 -11.63
C LEU A 96 -13.09 1.68 -10.70
N LEU A 97 -14.23 1.26 -10.16
CA LEU A 97 -14.37 0.04 -9.37
C LEU A 97 -14.17 -1.22 -10.25
N ALA A 98 -14.80 -1.25 -11.43
CA ALA A 98 -14.64 -2.34 -12.40
C ALA A 98 -13.19 -2.49 -12.88
N ALA A 99 -12.51 -1.38 -13.14
CA ALA A 99 -11.10 -1.34 -13.49
C ALA A 99 -10.14 -1.60 -12.31
N LYS A 100 -10.66 -1.80 -11.10
CA LYS A 100 -9.91 -2.01 -9.84
C LYS A 100 -8.89 -0.90 -9.52
N ILE A 101 -9.12 0.32 -10.00
CA ILE A 101 -8.33 1.50 -9.66
C ILE A 101 -8.70 1.98 -8.26
N VAL A 102 -9.98 1.94 -7.95
CA VAL A 102 -10.54 2.22 -6.63
C VAL A 102 -11.08 0.93 -6.03
N ARG A 103 -10.91 0.74 -4.73
CA ARG A 103 -11.37 -0.47 -4.03
C ARG A 103 -12.77 -0.33 -3.44
N LYS A 104 -13.16 0.89 -3.04
CA LYS A 104 -14.43 1.20 -2.39
C LYS A 104 -14.89 2.60 -2.81
N GLY A 105 -16.18 2.78 -3.01
CA GLY A 105 -16.76 4.07 -3.40
C GLY A 105 -16.75 5.14 -2.32
N LEU A 106 -16.72 4.74 -1.04
CA LEU A 106 -16.82 5.64 0.11
C LEU A 106 -17.98 6.63 -0.01
N ASP A 107 -17.78 7.91 0.38
CA ASP A 107 -18.80 8.97 0.33
C ASP A 107 -18.83 9.72 -1.02
N GLY A 108 -18.03 9.29 -2.00
CA GLY A 108 -17.94 9.86 -3.33
C GLY A 108 -16.53 9.76 -3.93
N LEU A 109 -16.38 10.29 -5.14
CA LEU A 109 -15.13 10.29 -5.89
C LEU A 109 -14.47 11.68 -5.86
N LYS A 110 -13.16 11.71 -5.58
CA LYS A 110 -12.34 12.92 -5.69
C LYS A 110 -11.18 12.70 -6.64
N VAL A 111 -11.07 13.58 -7.65
CA VAL A 111 -9.99 13.53 -8.65
C VAL A 111 -8.90 14.54 -8.31
N LEU A 112 -7.65 14.07 -8.25
CA LEU A 112 -6.48 14.87 -7.95
C LEU A 112 -5.55 14.97 -9.17
N GLY A 113 -4.84 16.10 -9.28
CA GLY A 113 -4.05 16.46 -10.45
C GLY A 113 -2.64 15.85 -10.54
N THR A 114 -2.33 14.76 -9.80
CA THR A 114 -1.01 14.14 -9.89
C THR A 114 -0.84 13.35 -11.18
N GLY A 115 0.26 13.61 -11.88
CA GLY A 115 0.59 13.03 -13.19
C GLY A 115 0.01 13.81 -14.35
N GLU A 116 0.07 13.24 -15.55
CA GLU A 116 -0.41 13.85 -16.81
C GLU A 116 -1.51 13.00 -17.43
N LEU A 117 -2.46 13.65 -18.10
CA LEU A 117 -3.52 13.01 -18.87
C LEU A 117 -3.20 13.18 -20.35
N THR A 118 -3.15 12.09 -21.09
CA THR A 118 -2.89 12.09 -22.52
C THR A 118 -4.14 11.81 -23.35
N LYS A 119 -5.24 11.46 -22.71
CA LYS A 119 -6.49 11.01 -23.34
C LYS A 119 -7.64 11.99 -23.09
N LYS A 120 -8.55 12.07 -24.05
CA LYS A 120 -9.78 12.85 -23.93
C LYS A 120 -10.84 12.01 -23.24
N LEU A 121 -11.17 12.34 -22.00
CA LEU A 121 -12.12 11.58 -21.18
C LEU A 121 -13.23 12.48 -20.66
N THR A 122 -14.42 11.92 -20.50
CA THR A 122 -15.49 12.56 -19.73
C THR A 122 -15.47 12.01 -18.31
N VAL A 123 -15.09 12.81 -17.31
CA VAL A 123 -14.91 12.36 -15.94
C VAL A 123 -16.04 12.86 -15.08
N LYS A 124 -16.76 11.91 -14.43
CA LYS A 124 -17.85 12.19 -13.48
C LYS A 124 -17.35 11.96 -12.07
N ALA A 125 -17.31 12.98 -11.23
CA ALA A 125 -16.89 12.88 -9.84
C ALA A 125 -17.55 13.93 -8.95
N THR A 126 -17.58 13.66 -7.63
CA THR A 126 -18.16 14.55 -6.64
C THR A 126 -17.29 15.81 -6.42
N VAL A 127 -15.96 15.66 -6.47
CA VAL A 127 -15.02 16.76 -6.23
C VAL A 127 -13.79 16.65 -7.13
N PHE A 128 -13.35 17.77 -7.68
CA PHE A 128 -12.10 17.90 -8.42
C PHE A 128 -11.17 18.90 -7.75
N SER A 129 -9.85 18.64 -7.78
CA SER A 129 -8.88 19.69 -7.46
C SER A 129 -8.70 20.65 -8.63
N ALA A 130 -8.31 21.92 -8.36
CA ALA A 130 -8.06 22.91 -9.40
C ALA A 130 -7.10 22.40 -10.48
N THR A 131 -5.98 21.84 -10.05
CA THR A 131 -4.98 21.25 -10.95
C THR A 131 -5.48 20.04 -11.76
N ALA A 132 -6.49 19.30 -11.25
CA ALA A 132 -7.09 18.21 -12.00
C ALA A 132 -8.01 18.74 -13.09
N LYS A 133 -8.81 19.77 -12.80
CA LYS A 133 -9.67 20.45 -13.78
C LYS A 133 -8.84 20.96 -14.95
N GLU A 134 -7.81 21.75 -14.67
CA GLU A 134 -6.90 22.30 -15.68
C GLU A 134 -6.30 21.20 -16.59
N LYS A 135 -5.85 20.09 -16.03
CA LYS A 135 -5.24 19.00 -16.81
C LYS A 135 -6.24 18.22 -17.64
N ILE A 136 -7.46 18.01 -17.16
CA ILE A 136 -8.52 17.32 -17.91
C ILE A 136 -8.97 18.21 -19.08
N GLU A 137 -9.17 19.51 -18.85
CA GLU A 137 -9.53 20.48 -19.88
C GLU A 137 -8.41 20.67 -20.91
N ALA A 138 -7.15 20.76 -20.48
CA ALA A 138 -5.98 20.84 -21.36
C ALA A 138 -5.84 19.62 -22.29
N ALA A 139 -6.21 18.43 -21.80
CA ALA A 139 -6.28 17.21 -22.60
C ALA A 139 -7.51 17.15 -23.54
N GLY A 140 -8.41 18.14 -23.48
CA GLY A 140 -9.65 18.19 -24.25
C GLY A 140 -10.77 17.29 -23.70
N GLY A 141 -10.68 16.91 -22.44
CA GLY A 141 -11.72 16.16 -21.72
C GLY A 141 -12.85 17.04 -21.20
N LYS A 142 -13.89 16.38 -20.68
CA LYS A 142 -15.05 17.04 -20.06
C LYS A 142 -15.13 16.66 -18.58
N ILE A 143 -15.60 17.58 -17.74
CA ILE A 143 -15.78 17.40 -16.29
C ILE A 143 -17.27 17.50 -15.98
N GLU A 144 -17.81 16.55 -15.24
CA GLU A 144 -19.16 16.54 -14.72
C GLU A 144 -19.11 16.35 -13.20
N GLU A 145 -19.59 17.33 -12.44
CA GLU A 145 -19.75 17.24 -10.98
C GLU A 145 -21.11 16.61 -10.64
N VAL A 146 -21.08 15.56 -9.80
CA VAL A 146 -22.26 14.76 -9.42
C VAL A 146 -22.49 14.82 -7.90
#